data_40ee694d624704e3932e8f9586dfb422
#
_entry.id   40ee694d624704e3932e8f9586dfb422
#
_cell.length_a   1.000
_cell.length_b   1.000
_cell.length_c   1.000
_cell.angle_alpha   90.00
_cell.angle_beta   90.00
_cell.angle_gamma   90.00
#
_symmetry.space_group_name_H-M   'P 1'
#
loop_
_entity.id
_entity.type
_entity.pdbx_description
1 polymer ?
#
loop_
_entity_poly.entity_id
_entity_poly.type
_entity_poly.pdbx_seq_one_letter_code
_entity_poly.pdbx_strand_id
1 'polypeptide(L)'
;LPTLAKLCGGKLSGRKIDGKDIWPLMSGQSKAKSPHENYVLMHGPGAVRSGKWKFYPWQEGRGGKRHDRAKNPSPDPVQLYDTQADIGETKNLASKHPAIVRRMQAAYDAHVSEIKASKRPNQEMKRSTSKPSADRPNTPKKKK
;
A
#
# COMPACT_ATOMS: atom_id res chain seq x y z
N LEU A 1 -0.66 -15.73 -4.01
CA LEU A 1 0.17 -16.93 -3.72
C LEU A 1 -0.59 -17.97 -2.88
N PRO A 2 -1.28 -17.65 -1.75
CA PRO A 2 -1.97 -18.68 -0.93
C PRO A 2 -2.99 -19.51 -1.70
N THR A 3 -3.81 -18.88 -2.53
CA THR A 3 -4.79 -19.57 -3.37
C THR A 3 -4.14 -20.63 -4.27
N LEU A 4 -3.07 -20.26 -4.98
CA LEU A 4 -2.37 -21.17 -5.88
C LEU A 4 -1.67 -22.29 -5.11
N ALA A 5 -1.01 -21.94 -4.00
CA ALA A 5 -0.37 -22.96 -3.15
C ALA A 5 -1.39 -24.01 -2.68
N LYS A 6 -2.57 -23.57 -2.23
CA LYS A 6 -3.64 -24.47 -1.79
C LYS A 6 -4.14 -25.37 -2.93
N LEU A 7 -4.37 -24.80 -4.12
CA LEU A 7 -4.87 -25.54 -5.28
C LEU A 7 -3.86 -26.58 -5.78
N CYS A 8 -2.56 -26.28 -5.70
CA CYS A 8 -1.49 -27.18 -6.13
C CYS A 8 -0.96 -28.08 -5.00
N GLY A 9 -1.59 -28.10 -3.82
CA GLY A 9 -1.10 -28.88 -2.68
C GLY A 9 0.26 -28.40 -2.12
N GLY A 10 0.68 -27.19 -2.49
CA GLY A 10 1.95 -26.61 -2.06
C GLY A 10 1.88 -26.08 -0.63
N LYS A 11 3.02 -26.10 0.07
CA LYS A 11 3.16 -25.53 1.40
C LYS A 11 3.66 -24.08 1.31
N LEU A 12 3.02 -23.17 2.03
CA LEU A 12 3.52 -21.82 2.21
C LEU A 12 4.70 -21.80 3.19
N SER A 13 5.64 -20.91 2.99
CA SER A 13 6.68 -20.66 3.99
C SER A 13 6.01 -20.19 5.29
N GLY A 14 6.59 -20.54 6.45
CA GLY A 14 6.08 -20.09 7.77
C GLY A 14 6.16 -18.57 8.01
N ARG A 15 6.53 -17.81 6.99
CA ARG A 15 6.60 -16.35 7.06
C ARG A 15 5.23 -15.75 6.81
N LYS A 16 4.93 -14.71 7.57
CA LYS A 16 3.72 -13.90 7.36
C LYS A 16 3.79 -13.21 5.98
N ILE A 17 2.72 -13.34 5.23
CA ILE A 17 2.52 -12.70 3.92
C ILE A 17 1.16 -12.00 3.91
N ASP A 18 1.03 -10.92 3.15
CA ASP A 18 -0.23 -10.14 3.07
C ASP A 18 -1.32 -10.86 2.30
N GLY A 19 -0.92 -11.73 1.36
CA GLY A 19 -1.87 -12.48 0.54
C GLY A 19 -2.68 -13.48 1.35
N LYS A 20 -3.96 -13.62 1.02
CA LYS A 20 -4.90 -14.60 1.58
C LYS A 20 -5.48 -15.47 0.47
N ASP A 21 -6.09 -16.61 0.85
CA ASP A 21 -6.83 -17.44 -0.10
C ASP A 21 -8.10 -16.73 -0.56
N ILE A 22 -8.21 -16.50 -1.85
CA ILE A 22 -9.37 -15.87 -2.50
C ILE A 22 -10.10 -16.84 -3.45
N TRP A 23 -9.82 -18.13 -3.36
CA TRP A 23 -10.48 -19.13 -4.23
C TRP A 23 -12.01 -19.06 -4.19
N PRO A 24 -12.66 -18.89 -3.03
CA PRO A 24 -14.12 -18.77 -2.99
C PRO A 24 -14.67 -17.64 -3.87
N LEU A 25 -13.96 -16.51 -3.96
CA LEU A 25 -14.33 -15.39 -4.84
C LEU A 25 -14.08 -15.74 -6.32
N MET A 26 -12.92 -16.31 -6.61
CA MET A 26 -12.51 -16.64 -7.99
C MET A 26 -13.40 -17.72 -8.59
N SER A 27 -13.85 -18.68 -7.78
CA SER A 27 -14.73 -19.77 -8.21
C SER A 27 -16.22 -19.40 -8.22
N GLY A 28 -16.58 -18.17 -7.90
CA GLY A 28 -17.97 -17.71 -7.90
C GLY A 28 -18.85 -18.34 -6.83
N GLN A 29 -18.27 -18.79 -5.70
CA GLN A 29 -19.07 -19.38 -4.63
C GLN A 29 -20.09 -18.38 -4.09
N SER A 30 -21.32 -18.83 -3.94
CA SER A 30 -22.40 -18.04 -3.38
C SER A 30 -22.02 -17.51 -1.99
N LYS A 31 -22.27 -16.21 -1.76
CA LYS A 31 -21.96 -15.50 -0.51
C LYS A 31 -20.45 -15.38 -0.18
N ALA A 32 -19.54 -15.69 -1.11
CA ALA A 32 -18.12 -15.51 -0.89
C ALA A 32 -17.81 -14.03 -0.61
N LYS A 33 -17.03 -13.77 0.44
CA LYS A 33 -16.58 -12.44 0.83
C LYS A 33 -15.07 -12.35 0.74
N SER A 34 -14.58 -11.14 0.47
CA SER A 34 -13.14 -10.88 0.52
C SER A 34 -12.58 -11.20 1.91
N PRO A 35 -11.48 -11.97 2.01
CA PRO A 35 -10.81 -12.18 3.28
C PRO A 35 -10.06 -10.95 3.77
N HIS A 36 -9.97 -9.91 2.94
CA HIS A 36 -9.39 -8.62 3.29
C HIS A 36 -10.51 -7.64 3.66
N GLU A 37 -10.61 -7.31 4.93
CA GLU A 37 -11.56 -6.31 5.43
C GLU A 37 -11.06 -4.88 5.15
N ASN A 38 -9.76 -4.69 5.33
CA ASN A 38 -9.10 -3.40 5.15
C ASN A 38 -7.94 -3.51 4.17
N TYR A 39 -7.77 -2.49 3.34
CA TYR A 39 -6.60 -2.30 2.48
C TYR A 39 -5.84 -1.07 2.97
N VAL A 40 -4.60 -1.26 3.42
CA VAL A 40 -3.75 -0.17 3.88
C VAL A 40 -2.76 0.19 2.79
N LEU A 41 -2.84 1.43 2.32
CA LEU A 41 -1.96 2.00 1.32
C LEU A 41 -0.87 2.80 2.03
N MET A 42 0.36 2.30 2.01
CA MET A 42 1.51 2.94 2.71
C MET A 42 2.27 3.93 1.83
N HIS A 43 1.87 4.06 0.56
CA HIS A 43 2.53 4.99 -0.36
C HIS A 43 1.93 6.40 -0.26
N GLY A 44 2.79 7.42 -0.33
CA GLY A 44 2.35 8.81 -0.20
C GLY A 44 1.84 9.14 1.21
N PRO A 45 0.67 9.78 1.33
CA PRO A 45 0.11 10.19 2.63
C PRO A 45 -0.41 9.02 3.47
N GLY A 46 -0.35 7.80 2.95
CA GLY A 46 -1.01 6.66 3.56
C GLY A 46 -2.53 6.77 3.48
N ALA A 47 -3.21 5.65 3.33
CA ALA A 47 -4.66 5.61 3.36
C ALA A 47 -5.13 4.22 3.81
N VAL A 48 -6.34 4.15 4.35
CA VAL A 48 -7.04 2.90 4.62
C VAL A 48 -8.32 2.88 3.82
N ARG A 49 -8.59 1.78 3.12
CA ARG A 49 -9.86 1.53 2.48
C ARG A 49 -10.57 0.35 3.15
N SER A 50 -11.83 0.55 3.48
CA SER A 50 -12.71 -0.49 4.04
C SER A 50 -14.10 -0.35 3.41
N GLY A 51 -14.45 -1.26 2.53
CA GLY A 51 -15.67 -1.17 1.72
C GLY A 51 -15.71 0.13 0.92
N LYS A 52 -16.77 0.93 1.14
CA LYS A 52 -16.94 2.24 0.49
C LYS A 52 -16.13 3.37 1.12
N TRP A 53 -15.61 3.17 2.32
CA TRP A 53 -14.90 4.20 3.06
C TRP A 53 -13.43 4.25 2.69
N LYS A 54 -12.92 5.46 2.48
CA LYS A 54 -11.50 5.75 2.31
C LYS A 54 -11.09 6.80 3.34
N PHE A 55 -10.09 6.45 4.11
CA PHE A 55 -9.62 7.20 5.26
C PHE A 55 -8.16 7.58 5.10
N TYR A 56 -7.85 8.84 5.36
CA TYR A 56 -6.48 9.34 5.41
C TYR A 56 -6.14 9.70 6.85
N PRO A 57 -5.24 8.96 7.50
CA PRO A 57 -4.81 9.26 8.85
C PRO A 57 -4.00 10.55 8.87
N TRP A 58 -4.14 11.30 9.95
CA TRP A 58 -3.26 12.44 10.19
C TRP A 58 -1.82 11.98 10.38
N GLN A 59 -0.88 12.65 9.74
CA GLN A 59 0.55 12.40 9.90
C GLN A 59 1.28 13.72 10.05
N GLU A 60 1.91 13.90 11.21
CA GLU A 60 2.74 15.04 11.48
C GLU A 60 3.93 15.09 10.51
N GLY A 61 4.22 16.26 9.95
CA GLY A 61 5.36 16.48 9.05
C GLY A 61 5.19 16.02 7.60
N ARG A 62 4.05 15.44 7.20
CA ARG A 62 3.78 15.08 5.80
C ARG A 62 3.06 16.15 4.98
N GLY A 63 3.19 17.42 5.32
CA GLY A 63 2.88 18.54 4.44
C GLY A 63 3.86 18.69 3.27
N GLY A 64 4.42 17.56 2.77
CA GLY A 64 5.40 17.56 1.70
C GLY A 64 4.85 18.13 0.39
N LYS A 65 5.67 18.94 -0.26
CA LYS A 65 5.55 19.60 -1.56
C LYS A 65 5.27 18.66 -2.74
N ARG A 66 4.29 17.75 -2.65
CA ARG A 66 3.95 16.86 -3.76
C ARG A 66 2.49 17.00 -4.14
N HIS A 67 2.33 17.59 -5.31
CA HIS A 67 1.18 17.57 -6.22
C HIS A 67 -0.21 17.66 -5.60
N ASP A 68 -0.86 18.76 -5.89
CA ASP A 68 -2.30 19.03 -5.83
C ASP A 68 -2.97 19.28 -4.47
N ARG A 69 -2.36 19.00 -3.32
CA ARG A 69 -2.87 19.54 -2.04
C ARG A 69 -2.72 21.06 -1.92
N ALA A 70 -1.83 21.67 -2.69
CA ALA A 70 -1.72 23.12 -2.77
C ALA A 70 -2.97 23.79 -3.35
N LYS A 71 -3.79 23.02 -4.09
CA LYS A 71 -5.03 23.53 -4.70
C LYS A 71 -6.26 23.35 -3.81
N ASN A 72 -6.18 22.46 -2.82
CA ASN A 72 -7.29 22.22 -1.87
C ASN A 72 -6.73 21.74 -0.52
N PRO A 73 -6.13 22.67 0.28
CA PRO A 73 -5.71 22.34 1.63
C PRO A 73 -6.97 22.05 2.45
N SER A 74 -7.27 20.75 2.70
CA SER A 74 -8.29 20.44 3.70
C SER A 74 -7.74 20.89 5.05
N PRO A 75 -8.43 21.76 5.78
CA PRO A 75 -8.00 22.22 7.09
C PRO A 75 -8.04 21.09 8.12
N ASP A 76 -8.72 20.00 7.81
CA ASP A 76 -8.87 18.87 8.72
C ASP A 76 -7.68 17.90 8.61
N PRO A 77 -7.00 17.63 9.72
CA PRO A 77 -5.87 16.71 9.75
C PRO A 77 -6.26 15.26 9.37
N VAL A 78 -7.53 14.91 9.58
CA VAL A 78 -8.11 13.59 9.32
C VAL A 78 -9.17 13.70 8.24
N GLN A 79 -9.14 12.81 7.26
CA GLN A 79 -10.07 12.85 6.14
C GLN A 79 -10.76 11.49 5.96
N LEU A 80 -12.07 11.51 5.77
CA LEU A 80 -12.89 10.32 5.50
C LEU A 80 -13.81 10.59 4.32
N TYR A 81 -13.81 9.70 3.34
CA TYR A 81 -14.61 9.83 2.13
C TYR A 81 -15.45 8.58 1.87
N ASP A 82 -16.65 8.77 1.34
CA ASP A 82 -17.49 7.71 0.79
C ASP A 82 -17.22 7.60 -0.71
N THR A 83 -16.35 6.70 -1.13
CA THR A 83 -15.91 6.57 -2.53
C THR A 83 -16.97 6.00 -3.48
N GLN A 84 -18.10 5.54 -2.97
CA GLN A 84 -19.24 5.16 -3.82
C GLN A 84 -20.11 6.37 -4.17
N ALA A 85 -20.34 7.27 -3.20
CA ALA A 85 -21.15 8.47 -3.41
C ALA A 85 -20.33 9.65 -3.94
N ASP A 86 -19.02 9.68 -3.65
CA ASP A 86 -18.11 10.78 -3.96
C ASP A 86 -16.74 10.21 -4.41
N ILE A 87 -16.67 9.79 -5.67
CA ILE A 87 -15.43 9.25 -6.27
C ILE A 87 -14.31 10.30 -6.35
N GLY A 88 -14.68 11.57 -6.39
CA GLY A 88 -13.74 12.70 -6.44
C GLY A 88 -13.16 13.10 -5.10
N GLU A 89 -13.60 12.48 -4.00
CA GLU A 89 -13.12 12.78 -2.63
C GLU A 89 -13.25 14.28 -2.29
N THR A 90 -14.39 14.86 -2.64
CA THR A 90 -14.64 16.32 -2.50
C THR A 90 -15.21 16.69 -1.13
N LYS A 91 -15.93 15.75 -0.46
CA LYS A 91 -16.61 16.00 0.81
C LYS A 91 -15.99 15.20 1.95
N ASN A 92 -15.25 15.87 2.82
CA ASN A 92 -14.74 15.23 4.03
C ASN A 92 -15.87 14.93 5.01
N LEU A 93 -16.06 13.66 5.35
CA LEU A 93 -17.11 13.17 6.24
C LEU A 93 -16.58 12.78 7.63
N ALA A 94 -15.32 13.07 7.95
CA ALA A 94 -14.70 12.65 9.21
C ALA A 94 -15.46 13.13 10.45
N SER A 95 -15.90 14.37 10.47
CA SER A 95 -16.67 14.95 11.57
C SER A 95 -18.06 14.30 11.77
N LYS A 96 -18.66 13.82 10.67
CA LYS A 96 -19.98 13.17 10.71
C LYS A 96 -19.93 11.71 11.14
N HIS A 97 -18.78 11.04 10.99
CA HIS A 97 -18.64 9.62 11.25
C HIS A 97 -17.45 9.27 12.16
N PRO A 98 -17.41 9.80 13.40
CA PRO A 98 -16.25 9.62 14.29
C PRO A 98 -15.99 8.15 14.68
N ALA A 99 -17.03 7.31 14.71
CA ALA A 99 -16.89 5.89 14.98
C ALA A 99 -16.13 5.16 13.85
N ILE A 100 -16.40 5.53 12.59
CA ILE A 100 -15.72 4.97 11.43
C ILE A 100 -14.26 5.44 11.42
N VAL A 101 -14.00 6.71 11.69
CA VAL A 101 -12.67 7.28 11.81
C VAL A 101 -11.83 6.49 12.82
N ARG A 102 -12.36 6.29 14.05
CA ARG A 102 -11.65 5.52 15.09
C ARG A 102 -11.34 4.09 14.66
N ARG A 103 -12.29 3.39 14.04
CA ARG A 103 -12.08 2.03 13.54
C ARG A 103 -10.97 1.98 12.48
N MET A 104 -11.00 2.90 11.53
CA MET A 104 -10.02 2.92 10.44
C MET A 104 -8.64 3.40 10.91
N GLN A 105 -8.58 4.30 11.88
CA GLN A 105 -7.33 4.69 12.53
C GLN A 105 -6.69 3.48 13.25
N ALA A 106 -7.48 2.74 14.01
CA ALA A 106 -6.99 1.54 14.68
C ALA A 106 -6.46 0.49 13.70
N ALA A 107 -7.13 0.30 12.55
CA ALA A 107 -6.67 -0.61 11.51
C ALA A 107 -5.33 -0.13 10.89
N TYR A 108 -5.16 1.17 10.70
CA TYR A 108 -3.92 1.76 10.22
C TYR A 108 -2.77 1.55 11.22
N ASP A 109 -3.01 1.86 12.50
CA ASP A 109 -2.00 1.76 13.55
C ASP A 109 -1.55 0.31 13.78
N ALA A 110 -2.49 -0.63 13.74
CA ALA A 110 -2.20 -2.06 13.81
C ALA A 110 -1.29 -2.49 12.65
N HIS A 111 -1.59 -2.06 11.42
CA HIS A 111 -0.79 -2.40 10.25
C HIS A 111 0.62 -1.77 10.30
N VAL A 112 0.72 -0.51 10.73
CA VAL A 112 2.02 0.15 10.92
C VAL A 112 2.87 -0.57 11.98
N SER A 113 2.26 -0.99 13.08
CA SER A 113 2.93 -1.75 14.14
C SER A 113 3.43 -3.10 13.63
N GLU A 114 2.61 -3.78 12.84
CA GLU A 114 2.96 -5.05 12.20
C GLU A 114 4.14 -4.91 11.25
N ILE A 115 4.14 -3.89 10.39
CA ILE A 115 5.26 -3.62 9.47
C ILE A 115 6.54 -3.35 10.27
N LYS A 116 6.46 -2.55 11.34
CA LYS A 116 7.61 -2.27 12.19
C LYS A 116 8.18 -3.55 12.81
N ALA A 117 7.31 -4.43 13.31
CA ALA A 117 7.70 -5.70 13.92
C ALA A 117 8.29 -6.69 12.91
N SER A 118 7.82 -6.67 11.65
CA SER A 118 8.28 -7.57 10.59
C SER A 118 9.44 -7.01 9.76
N LYS A 119 9.88 -5.79 10.03
CA LYS A 119 10.94 -5.11 9.29
C LYS A 119 12.25 -5.89 9.41
N ARG A 120 12.80 -6.30 8.27
CA ARG A 120 14.13 -6.91 8.22
C ARG A 120 15.20 -5.82 8.24
N PRO A 121 16.36 -6.08 8.86
CA PRO A 121 17.52 -5.24 8.64
C PRO A 121 17.82 -5.24 7.12
N ASN A 122 18.03 -4.08 6.55
CA ASN A 122 18.52 -3.97 5.18
C ASN A 122 19.84 -4.75 5.12
N GLN A 123 19.87 -5.82 4.35
CA GLN A 123 21.16 -6.33 3.92
C GLN A 123 21.75 -5.22 3.04
N GLU A 124 22.78 -4.57 3.55
CA GLU A 124 23.64 -3.76 2.71
C GLU A 124 24.16 -4.69 1.62
N MET A 125 23.57 -4.57 0.43
CA MET A 125 24.19 -5.14 -0.75
C MET A 125 25.52 -4.40 -0.87
N LYS A 126 26.63 -5.06 -0.44
CA LYS A 126 27.97 -4.62 -0.77
C LYS A 126 27.96 -4.51 -2.28
N ARG A 127 27.83 -3.29 -2.79
CA ARG A 127 28.04 -3.04 -4.21
C ARG A 127 29.43 -3.54 -4.49
N SER A 128 29.52 -4.65 -5.23
CA SER A 128 30.76 -5.08 -5.82
C SER A 128 31.28 -3.89 -6.62
N THR A 129 32.29 -3.22 -6.10
CA THR A 129 33.07 -2.23 -6.84
C THR A 129 33.95 -2.97 -7.81
N SER A 130 33.34 -3.66 -8.79
CA SER A 130 34.07 -4.07 -9.99
C SER A 130 34.39 -2.78 -10.73
N LYS A 131 35.66 -2.36 -10.63
CA LYS A 131 36.19 -1.31 -11.49
C LYS A 131 35.81 -1.63 -12.94
N PRO A 132 35.25 -0.66 -13.70
CA PRO A 132 35.06 -0.88 -15.12
C PRO A 132 36.44 -1.21 -15.73
N SER A 133 36.54 -2.38 -16.36
CA SER A 133 37.73 -2.75 -17.10
C SER A 133 37.97 -1.72 -18.20
N ALA A 134 39.04 -0.98 -18.07
CA ALA A 134 39.49 0.04 -19.03
C ALA A 134 40.14 -0.62 -20.27
N ASP A 135 39.44 -1.59 -20.86
CA ASP A 135 39.96 -2.23 -22.07
C ASP A 135 38.81 -2.53 -23.03
N ARG A 136 38.29 -1.44 -23.66
CA ARG A 136 37.52 -1.55 -24.90
C ARG A 136 38.42 -0.97 -26.01
N PRO A 137 38.88 -1.80 -26.96
CA PRO A 137 39.61 -1.26 -28.11
C PRO A 137 38.68 -0.34 -28.92
N ASN A 138 39.21 0.86 -29.17
CA ASN A 138 38.54 1.92 -29.94
C ASN A 138 38.46 1.49 -31.42
N THR A 139 37.28 1.06 -31.86
CA THR A 139 37.03 0.76 -33.26
C THR A 139 36.87 2.07 -34.05
N PRO A 140 37.64 2.31 -35.11
CA PRO A 140 37.57 3.56 -35.88
C PRO A 140 36.26 3.65 -36.66
N LYS A 141 35.58 4.78 -36.52
CA LYS A 141 34.40 5.10 -37.32
C LYS A 141 34.77 5.23 -38.79
N LYS A 142 34.27 4.32 -39.64
CA LYS A 142 34.30 4.51 -41.11
C LYS A 142 33.44 5.71 -41.47
N LYS A 143 34.06 6.76 -42.03
CA LYS A 143 33.41 7.83 -42.77
C LYS A 143 32.87 7.28 -44.08
N LYS A 144 31.60 7.53 -44.39
CA LYS A 144 31.03 7.62 -45.70
C LYS A 144 30.36 8.97 -45.81
#